data_840440d56b21acffb543e0b1502a93b5
#
_entry.id   840440d56b21acffb543e0b1502a93b5
#
_cell.length_a   1.000
_cell.length_b   1.000
_cell.length_c   1.000
_cell.angle_alpha   90.00
_cell.angle_beta   90.00
_cell.angle_gamma   90.00
#
_symmetry.space_group_name_H-M   'P 1'
#
loop_
_entity.id
_entity.type
_entity.pdbx_description
1 polymer ?
#
loop_
_entity_poly.entity_id
_entity_poly.type
_entity_poly.pdbx_seq_one_letter_code
_entity_poly.pdbx_strand_id
1 'polypeptide(L)'
;RDCLLSRGLGDVYKRQSLCYQLPALLGTGLSVVISPLMALMHDQVAALHFNGINAAYWDSSLSATEKEKLRGSLQQEGLRLLYISPERFKDRSFTSLLQKVKLERFIIDEAHCISQWGHDFRQEYLNLSVLSKLFPNTPRIALTATADALTRQDIIRALNLTSPIIFRHSHPNKNLHRFFIPRHHAKTQLLRFLKSRARNECGLIYCGSRYESEKIANFLRTLGYSSFCYHAGLSHQERQNAQYAFYQAKKGIMVATTAFGLGIDKSNIRFVAHFGLPSSLEQYLQGEGRAGRDGKGAISWLCFGLNDYIILNERIKNSDLAIEQKQRRLKKLRAMLYFCDHPDPVFLHHYFTHEEPAKLVPPKKGIDHQQGVLQILSLIYYTDQEASIKEIIQILRGEENSVLDRFNLHKNRLFAIGAHRSQRYWRSLLRHMIGRDLVEVSNYYQLLRFTRAGLAFLRDKPDFFADLSIKEEHYPPPLTIESERERKLQEALYTLREHLIEKQGMAVGYLLEPNLIQAIVRKKARNFQELSEIEGFNDAKLKLFGNEVVRLSQEIMALTPEEQFLQPT
;
A
#
# COMPACT_ATOMS: atom_id res chain seq x y z
N ARG A 1 -29.00 10.30 -4.25
CA ARG A 1 -28.64 8.96 -4.78
C ARG A 1 -27.44 8.45 -4.01
N ASP A 2 -27.49 7.19 -3.60
CA ASP A 2 -26.40 6.54 -2.88
C ASP A 2 -25.21 6.29 -3.82
N CYS A 3 -23.99 6.38 -3.28
CA CYS A 3 -22.78 6.24 -4.08
C CYS A 3 -21.72 5.43 -3.30
N LEU A 4 -21.07 4.50 -3.99
CA LEU A 4 -19.90 3.78 -3.54
C LEU A 4 -18.69 4.13 -4.41
N LEU A 5 -17.66 4.74 -3.81
CA LEU A 5 -16.43 5.08 -4.48
C LEU A 5 -15.32 4.11 -4.04
N SER A 6 -14.86 3.28 -4.98
CA SER A 6 -13.68 2.44 -4.81
C SER A 6 -12.62 2.88 -5.80
N ARG A 7 -11.48 3.35 -5.32
CA ARG A 7 -10.42 3.91 -6.16
C ARG A 7 -9.09 3.21 -5.91
N GLY A 8 -8.36 3.00 -6.99
CA GLY A 8 -7.00 2.49 -6.96
C GLY A 8 -5.99 3.54 -6.45
N LEU A 9 -4.87 3.03 -6.04
CA LEU A 9 -3.87 3.58 -5.14
C LEU A 9 -2.95 4.65 -5.74
N GLY A 10 -2.62 5.63 -4.93
CA GLY A 10 -1.50 6.54 -5.08
C GLY A 10 -1.85 8.03 -4.97
N ASP A 11 -2.27 8.66 -6.03
CA ASP A 11 -2.62 10.10 -6.08
C ASP A 11 -4.01 10.38 -5.50
N VAL A 12 -4.74 9.31 -5.26
CA VAL A 12 -6.15 9.28 -4.89
C VAL A 12 -6.38 9.57 -3.40
N TYR A 13 -5.44 9.24 -2.53
CA TYR A 13 -5.66 9.41 -1.09
C TYR A 13 -5.80 10.89 -0.69
N LYS A 14 -5.06 11.80 -1.35
CA LYS A 14 -5.25 13.26 -1.17
C LYS A 14 -6.54 13.78 -1.81
N ARG A 15 -7.03 13.09 -2.85
CA ARG A 15 -8.20 13.55 -3.60
C ARG A 15 -9.50 12.86 -3.16
N GLN A 16 -9.41 11.80 -2.35
CA GLN A 16 -10.58 11.08 -1.88
C GLN A 16 -11.46 11.96 -0.99
N SER A 17 -10.86 12.74 -0.08
CA SER A 17 -11.58 13.71 0.74
C SER A 17 -12.23 14.82 -0.09
N LEU A 18 -11.62 15.26 -1.19
CA LEU A 18 -12.22 16.24 -2.10
C LEU A 18 -13.53 15.75 -2.73
N CYS A 19 -13.70 14.44 -2.92
CA CYS A 19 -14.91 13.87 -3.50
C CYS A 19 -16.16 14.10 -2.63
N TYR A 20 -15.99 14.35 -1.34
CA TYR A 20 -17.09 14.67 -0.45
C TYR A 20 -17.00 16.09 0.14
N GLN A 21 -15.80 16.64 0.30
CA GLN A 21 -15.61 18.00 0.80
C GLN A 21 -16.16 19.01 -0.20
N LEU A 22 -15.81 18.92 -1.48
CA LEU A 22 -16.30 19.84 -2.50
C LEU A 22 -17.83 19.84 -2.62
N PRO A 23 -18.53 18.70 -2.75
CA PRO A 23 -19.99 18.69 -2.71
C PRO A 23 -20.59 19.23 -1.40
N ALA A 24 -19.94 19.01 -0.25
CA ALA A 24 -20.40 19.56 1.02
C ALA A 24 -20.34 21.09 1.07
N LEU A 25 -19.35 21.69 0.40
CA LEU A 25 -19.21 23.15 0.32
C LEU A 25 -20.23 23.79 -0.64
N LEU A 26 -20.59 23.07 -1.71
CA LEU A 26 -21.59 23.52 -2.67
C LEU A 26 -23.02 23.36 -2.15
N GLY A 27 -23.20 22.52 -1.14
CA GLY A 27 -24.50 22.28 -0.53
C GLY A 27 -24.88 23.34 0.51
N THR A 28 -26.11 23.25 1.02
CA THR A 28 -26.64 24.17 2.05
C THR A 28 -26.80 23.53 3.43
N GLY A 29 -26.76 22.19 3.50
CA GLY A 29 -26.94 21.41 4.72
C GLY A 29 -25.62 20.87 5.29
N LEU A 30 -25.75 20.10 6.38
CA LEU A 30 -24.65 19.44 7.06
C LEU A 30 -24.32 18.11 6.38
N SER A 31 -23.06 17.91 6.04
CA SER A 31 -22.50 16.62 5.62
C SER A 31 -21.79 15.96 6.80
N VAL A 32 -22.19 14.73 7.16
CA VAL A 32 -21.61 13.99 8.29
C VAL A 32 -20.63 12.96 7.77
N VAL A 33 -19.36 13.08 8.15
CA VAL A 33 -18.27 12.18 7.77
C VAL A 33 -18.00 11.21 8.92
N ILE A 34 -18.16 9.93 8.64
CA ILE A 34 -17.92 8.85 9.59
C ILE A 34 -16.54 8.26 9.28
N SER A 35 -15.60 8.42 10.20
CA SER A 35 -14.21 7.96 10.05
C SER A 35 -13.79 7.10 11.25
N PRO A 36 -12.94 6.07 11.04
CA PRO A 36 -12.51 5.18 12.10
C PRO A 36 -11.37 5.74 12.96
N LEU A 37 -10.86 6.94 12.64
CA LEU A 37 -9.61 7.48 13.20
C LEU A 37 -9.74 8.91 13.66
N MET A 38 -9.66 9.11 14.98
CA MET A 38 -9.70 10.44 15.59
C MET A 38 -8.61 11.38 15.07
N ALA A 39 -7.36 10.89 14.98
CA ALA A 39 -6.24 11.72 14.51
C ALA A 39 -6.47 12.24 13.07
N LEU A 40 -7.01 11.40 12.19
CA LEU A 40 -7.34 11.80 10.82
C LEU A 40 -8.47 12.85 10.80
N MET A 41 -9.48 12.68 11.66
CA MET A 41 -10.57 13.66 11.77
C MET A 41 -10.04 15.03 12.19
N HIS A 42 -9.15 15.06 13.20
CA HIS A 42 -8.52 16.31 13.69
C HIS A 42 -7.70 16.98 12.59
N ASP A 43 -6.86 16.23 11.87
CA ASP A 43 -6.04 16.75 10.77
C ASP A 43 -6.90 17.31 9.63
N GLN A 44 -7.98 16.61 9.26
CA GLN A 44 -8.91 17.06 8.22
C GLN A 44 -9.63 18.34 8.63
N VAL A 45 -10.13 18.43 9.87
CA VAL A 45 -10.81 19.62 10.38
C VAL A 45 -9.83 20.80 10.48
N ALA A 46 -8.61 20.58 10.96
CA ALA A 46 -7.59 21.63 11.01
C ALA A 46 -7.26 22.17 9.61
N ALA A 47 -7.11 21.28 8.61
CA ALA A 47 -6.88 21.68 7.22
C ALA A 47 -8.06 22.47 6.62
N LEU A 48 -9.31 22.08 6.95
CA LEU A 48 -10.51 22.78 6.51
C LEU A 48 -10.58 24.18 7.13
N HIS A 49 -10.32 24.30 8.44
CA HIS A 49 -10.28 25.61 9.13
C HIS A 49 -9.20 26.52 8.54
N PHE A 50 -8.01 25.99 8.23
CA PHE A 50 -6.95 26.77 7.57
C PHE A 50 -7.41 27.37 6.24
N ASN A 51 -8.31 26.67 5.52
CA ASN A 51 -8.91 27.14 4.28
C ASN A 51 -10.21 27.94 4.49
N GLY A 52 -10.51 28.37 5.70
CA GLY A 52 -11.72 29.16 6.01
C GLY A 52 -13.03 28.39 5.98
N ILE A 53 -12.98 27.05 6.01
CA ILE A 53 -14.16 26.18 5.92
C ILE A 53 -14.63 25.82 7.32
N ASN A 54 -15.90 26.05 7.61
CA ASN A 54 -16.50 25.71 8.89
C ASN A 54 -16.77 24.20 8.97
N ALA A 55 -15.90 23.49 9.70
CA ALA A 55 -15.96 22.07 9.97
C ALA A 55 -15.75 21.79 11.44
N ALA A 56 -16.23 20.66 11.94
CA ALA A 56 -16.01 20.25 13.31
C ALA A 56 -15.79 18.73 13.39
N TYR A 57 -15.26 18.27 14.51
CA TYR A 57 -15.25 16.85 14.87
C TYR A 57 -15.97 16.65 16.20
N TRP A 58 -16.53 15.46 16.38
CA TRP A 58 -17.16 15.06 17.63
C TRP A 58 -16.64 13.68 18.04
N ASP A 59 -15.74 13.67 18.98
CA ASP A 59 -15.15 12.46 19.53
C ASP A 59 -15.06 12.46 21.07
N SER A 60 -14.36 11.48 21.64
CA SER A 60 -14.20 11.33 23.09
C SER A 60 -13.25 12.36 23.72
N SER A 61 -12.42 13.03 22.94
CA SER A 61 -11.43 14.01 23.45
C SER A 61 -12.06 15.34 23.86
N LEU A 62 -13.25 15.64 23.33
CA LEU A 62 -13.97 16.90 23.63
C LEU A 62 -14.48 16.92 25.06
N SER A 63 -14.25 18.04 25.73
CA SER A 63 -14.84 18.38 27.04
C SER A 63 -16.36 18.56 26.96
N ALA A 64 -17.03 18.56 28.11
CA ALA A 64 -18.48 18.79 28.17
C ALA A 64 -18.87 20.15 27.61
N THR A 65 -18.08 21.18 27.90
CA THR A 65 -18.29 22.55 27.39
C THR A 65 -18.12 22.67 25.89
N GLU A 66 -17.14 21.99 25.32
CA GLU A 66 -16.94 21.95 23.86
C GLU A 66 -18.07 21.20 23.15
N LYS A 67 -18.55 20.08 23.72
CA LYS A 67 -19.72 19.35 23.21
C LYS A 67 -20.97 20.21 23.21
N GLU A 68 -21.17 21.02 24.26
CA GLU A 68 -22.34 21.91 24.33
C GLU A 68 -22.27 23.06 23.30
N LYS A 69 -21.08 23.67 23.13
CA LYS A 69 -20.85 24.66 22.07
C LYS A 69 -21.12 24.06 20.69
N LEU A 70 -20.66 22.85 20.45
CA LEU A 70 -20.87 22.16 19.18
C LEU A 70 -22.34 21.82 18.94
N ARG A 71 -23.11 21.45 19.99
CA ARG A 71 -24.58 21.30 19.92
C ARG A 71 -25.25 22.57 19.46
N GLY A 72 -24.86 23.71 20.03
CA GLY A 72 -25.36 25.01 19.59
C GLY A 72 -25.04 25.32 18.14
N SER A 73 -23.82 25.06 17.71
CA SER A 73 -23.37 25.26 16.32
C SER A 73 -24.09 24.34 15.30
N LEU A 74 -24.50 23.14 15.70
CA LEU A 74 -25.28 22.25 14.86
C LEU A 74 -26.72 22.74 14.61
N GLN A 75 -27.26 23.54 15.51
CA GLN A 75 -28.58 24.14 15.37
C GLN A 75 -28.56 25.45 14.57
N GLN A 76 -27.38 26.05 14.42
CA GLN A 76 -27.18 27.28 13.62
C GLN A 76 -26.73 26.88 12.20
N GLU A 77 -27.20 27.61 11.21
CA GLU A 77 -26.73 27.45 9.84
C GLU A 77 -25.28 27.89 9.70
N GLY A 78 -24.44 27.07 9.06
CA GLY A 78 -23.05 27.44 8.80
C GLY A 78 -22.03 26.32 8.91
N LEU A 79 -22.27 25.29 9.75
CA LEU A 79 -21.41 24.11 9.79
C LEU A 79 -21.64 23.25 8.55
N ARG A 80 -20.57 23.00 7.77
CA ARG A 80 -20.64 22.26 6.51
C ARG A 80 -20.28 20.79 6.66
N LEU A 81 -19.32 20.49 7.50
CA LEU A 81 -18.77 19.15 7.70
C LEU A 81 -18.66 18.84 9.19
N LEU A 82 -19.22 17.70 9.59
CA LEU A 82 -19.05 17.14 10.93
C LEU A 82 -18.40 15.77 10.83
N TYR A 83 -17.19 15.63 11.38
CA TYR A 83 -16.48 14.37 11.47
C TYR A 83 -16.80 13.66 12.79
N ILE A 84 -17.18 12.39 12.71
CA ILE A 84 -17.55 11.57 13.87
C ILE A 84 -16.98 10.16 13.77
N SER A 85 -16.85 9.49 14.90
CA SER A 85 -16.58 8.07 14.96
C SER A 85 -17.89 7.23 14.84
N PRO A 86 -17.84 6.01 14.32
CA PRO A 86 -19.04 5.18 14.09
C PRO A 86 -19.80 4.84 15.39
N GLU A 87 -19.10 4.81 16.54
CA GLU A 87 -19.70 4.53 17.86
C GLU A 87 -20.76 5.55 18.27
N ARG A 88 -20.68 6.76 17.71
CA ARG A 88 -21.62 7.84 18.03
C ARG A 88 -23.08 7.52 17.73
N PHE A 89 -23.34 6.65 16.76
CA PHE A 89 -24.70 6.22 16.45
C PHE A 89 -25.34 5.31 17.50
N LYS A 90 -24.58 4.86 18.51
CA LYS A 90 -25.13 4.21 19.71
C LYS A 90 -25.79 5.21 20.68
N ASP A 91 -25.41 6.48 20.61
CA ASP A 91 -25.95 7.55 21.46
C ASP A 91 -27.28 8.08 20.88
N ARG A 92 -28.37 7.75 21.54
CA ARG A 92 -29.72 8.19 21.13
C ARG A 92 -29.88 9.71 21.17
N SER A 93 -29.21 10.39 22.11
CA SER A 93 -29.28 11.86 22.21
C SER A 93 -28.63 12.53 21.00
N PHE A 94 -27.52 11.98 20.52
CA PHE A 94 -26.83 12.43 19.34
C PHE A 94 -27.66 12.18 18.06
N THR A 95 -28.24 11.00 17.91
CA THR A 95 -29.08 10.69 16.74
C THR A 95 -30.33 11.57 16.69
N SER A 96 -30.97 11.83 17.85
CA SER A 96 -32.11 12.76 17.94
C SER A 96 -31.73 14.21 17.64
N LEU A 97 -30.51 14.62 17.98
CA LEU A 97 -29.99 15.93 17.60
C LEU A 97 -29.83 16.04 16.08
N LEU A 98 -29.22 15.02 15.45
CA LEU A 98 -29.04 15.01 13.98
C LEU A 98 -30.37 15.01 13.21
N GLN A 99 -31.43 14.41 13.76
CA GLN A 99 -32.77 14.44 13.13
C GLN A 99 -33.40 15.83 13.07
N LYS A 100 -32.91 16.77 13.90
CA LYS A 100 -33.38 18.15 13.94
C LYS A 100 -32.56 19.09 13.03
N VAL A 101 -31.45 18.59 12.46
CA VAL A 101 -30.54 19.37 11.61
C VAL A 101 -30.83 19.06 10.14
N LYS A 102 -30.69 20.06 9.27
CA LYS A 102 -30.77 19.87 7.82
C LYS A 102 -29.58 19.05 7.33
N LEU A 103 -29.73 17.73 7.35
CA LEU A 103 -28.70 16.82 6.85
C LEU A 103 -28.74 16.74 5.33
N GLU A 104 -27.58 16.78 4.72
CA GLU A 104 -27.44 16.70 3.28
C GLU A 104 -26.96 15.32 2.83
N ARG A 105 -25.99 14.74 3.54
CA ARG A 105 -25.46 13.40 3.23
C ARG A 105 -24.68 12.80 4.39
N PHE A 106 -24.57 11.47 4.38
CA PHE A 106 -23.61 10.73 5.19
C PHE A 106 -22.47 10.25 4.31
N ILE A 107 -21.24 10.43 4.78
CA ILE A 107 -20.03 9.97 4.13
C ILE A 107 -19.38 8.92 5.03
N ILE A 108 -19.26 7.69 4.54
CA ILE A 108 -18.65 6.58 5.25
C ILE A 108 -17.24 6.40 4.70
N ASP A 109 -16.27 6.97 5.39
CA ASP A 109 -14.85 6.85 5.03
C ASP A 109 -14.30 5.50 5.51
N GLU A 110 -13.29 4.98 4.79
CA GLU A 110 -12.73 3.64 5.02
C GLU A 110 -13.81 2.56 5.13
N ALA A 111 -14.80 2.61 4.23
CA ALA A 111 -15.99 1.74 4.29
C ALA A 111 -15.67 0.24 4.25
N HIS A 112 -14.44 -0.16 3.84
CA HIS A 112 -13.98 -1.54 3.92
C HIS A 112 -13.96 -2.10 5.36
N CYS A 113 -13.93 -1.21 6.37
CA CYS A 113 -14.05 -1.61 7.78
C CYS A 113 -15.40 -2.27 8.12
N ILE A 114 -16.42 -2.13 7.26
CA ILE A 114 -17.72 -2.81 7.39
C ILE A 114 -17.60 -4.31 7.20
N SER A 115 -16.75 -4.73 6.27
CA SER A 115 -16.67 -6.13 5.87
C SER A 115 -15.94 -6.95 6.94
N GLN A 116 -16.65 -7.94 7.52
CA GLN A 116 -16.04 -8.94 8.41
C GLN A 116 -14.92 -9.74 7.73
N TRP A 117 -14.87 -9.68 6.42
CA TRP A 117 -13.88 -10.32 5.56
C TRP A 117 -12.72 -9.37 5.21
N GLY A 118 -12.84 -8.10 5.60
CA GLY A 118 -11.83 -7.08 5.38
C GLY A 118 -10.57 -7.29 6.23
N HIS A 119 -9.50 -6.65 5.84
CA HIS A 119 -8.23 -6.68 6.58
C HIS A 119 -8.25 -5.80 7.84
N ASP A 120 -9.21 -4.87 7.95
CA ASP A 120 -9.38 -3.93 9.08
C ASP A 120 -10.85 -3.86 9.51
N PHE A 121 -11.44 -5.02 9.78
CA PHE A 121 -12.82 -5.11 10.24
C PHE A 121 -13.01 -4.39 11.58
N ARG A 122 -14.06 -3.58 11.68
CA ARG A 122 -14.49 -2.90 12.91
C ARG A 122 -15.96 -3.12 13.16
N GLN A 123 -16.26 -3.76 14.29
CA GLN A 123 -17.64 -4.11 14.66
C GLN A 123 -18.57 -2.88 14.71
N GLU A 124 -18.04 -1.71 15.05
CA GLU A 124 -18.77 -0.45 15.14
C GLU A 124 -19.35 -0.02 13.79
N TYR A 125 -18.68 -0.35 12.69
CA TYR A 125 -19.18 -0.05 11.34
C TYR A 125 -20.44 -0.84 10.95
N LEU A 126 -20.68 -2.00 11.53
CA LEU A 126 -21.92 -2.76 11.31
C LEU A 126 -23.15 -2.01 11.83
N ASN A 127 -22.97 -1.18 12.86
CA ASN A 127 -24.07 -0.39 13.44
C ASN A 127 -24.53 0.72 12.48
N LEU A 128 -23.77 1.04 11.44
CA LEU A 128 -24.14 2.07 10.45
C LEU A 128 -25.34 1.66 9.58
N SER A 129 -25.78 0.40 9.64
CA SER A 129 -27.05 -0.05 9.06
C SER A 129 -28.25 0.75 9.59
N VAL A 130 -28.15 1.31 10.82
CA VAL A 130 -29.17 2.15 11.43
C VAL A 130 -29.44 3.43 10.62
N LEU A 131 -28.47 3.92 9.85
CA LEU A 131 -28.61 5.13 9.05
C LEU A 131 -29.77 5.03 8.05
N SER A 132 -29.98 3.88 7.44
CA SER A 132 -31.10 3.66 6.50
C SER A 132 -32.46 3.75 7.17
N LYS A 133 -32.55 3.41 8.46
CA LYS A 133 -33.79 3.46 9.24
C LYS A 133 -34.05 4.83 9.83
N LEU A 134 -33.04 5.46 10.41
CA LEU A 134 -33.19 6.78 11.07
C LEU A 134 -33.21 7.94 10.10
N PHE A 135 -32.56 7.81 8.95
CA PHE A 135 -32.39 8.86 7.93
C PHE A 135 -32.64 8.31 6.53
N PRO A 136 -33.85 7.82 6.23
CA PRO A 136 -34.14 7.11 4.98
C PRO A 136 -33.94 7.98 3.73
N ASN A 137 -34.17 9.27 3.85
CA ASN A 137 -34.09 10.25 2.73
C ASN A 137 -32.70 10.88 2.59
N THR A 138 -31.76 10.62 3.49
CA THR A 138 -30.41 11.21 3.45
C THR A 138 -29.47 10.29 2.64
N PRO A 139 -28.88 10.79 1.53
CA PRO A 139 -27.95 10.02 0.70
C PRO A 139 -26.73 9.55 1.50
N ARG A 140 -26.21 8.38 1.13
CA ARG A 140 -25.02 7.77 1.71
C ARG A 140 -23.94 7.59 0.66
N ILE A 141 -22.73 8.01 0.98
CA ILE A 141 -21.53 7.86 0.16
C ILE A 141 -20.55 6.98 0.91
N ALA A 142 -20.19 5.85 0.35
CA ALA A 142 -19.16 4.98 0.91
C ALA A 142 -17.86 5.12 0.11
N LEU A 143 -16.76 5.36 0.81
CA LEU A 143 -15.42 5.54 0.22
C LEU A 143 -14.46 4.51 0.78
N THR A 144 -13.67 3.94 -0.11
CA THR A 144 -12.57 3.04 0.27
C THR A 144 -11.50 3.01 -0.81
N ALA A 145 -10.24 2.90 -0.39
CA ALA A 145 -9.12 2.72 -1.30
C ALA A 145 -8.96 1.27 -1.76
N THR A 146 -9.43 0.31 -0.94
CA THR A 146 -9.15 -1.12 -1.10
C THR A 146 -10.42 -1.95 -0.84
N ALA A 147 -11.13 -2.32 -1.88
CA ALA A 147 -12.28 -3.21 -1.77
C ALA A 147 -12.32 -4.19 -2.94
N ASP A 148 -12.14 -5.48 -2.64
CA ASP A 148 -12.47 -6.55 -3.58
C ASP A 148 -14.00 -6.63 -3.82
N ALA A 149 -14.42 -7.44 -4.77
CA ALA A 149 -15.83 -7.55 -5.14
C ALA A 149 -16.74 -7.93 -3.96
N LEU A 150 -16.28 -8.85 -3.14
CA LEU A 150 -17.05 -9.32 -1.98
C LEU A 150 -17.13 -8.25 -0.88
N THR A 151 -16.05 -7.53 -0.64
CA THR A 151 -16.05 -6.37 0.28
C THR A 151 -17.02 -5.29 -0.19
N ARG A 152 -17.10 -5.03 -1.50
CA ARG A 152 -18.08 -4.09 -2.07
C ARG A 152 -19.52 -4.55 -1.84
N GLN A 153 -19.81 -5.83 -2.06
CA GLN A 153 -21.14 -6.39 -1.79
C GLN A 153 -21.51 -6.28 -0.31
N ASP A 154 -20.56 -6.51 0.60
CA ASP A 154 -20.77 -6.33 2.03
C ASP A 154 -21.09 -4.87 2.39
N ILE A 155 -20.35 -3.92 1.82
CA ILE A 155 -20.61 -2.49 2.01
C ILE A 155 -22.02 -2.12 1.54
N ILE A 156 -22.41 -2.55 0.35
CA ILE A 156 -23.74 -2.28 -0.23
C ILE A 156 -24.83 -2.85 0.69
N ARG A 157 -24.66 -4.09 1.13
CA ARG A 157 -25.61 -4.77 2.02
C ARG A 157 -25.70 -4.11 3.39
N ALA A 158 -24.57 -3.91 4.05
CA ALA A 158 -24.52 -3.40 5.42
C ALA A 158 -25.02 -1.94 5.52
N LEU A 159 -24.75 -1.11 4.52
CA LEU A 159 -25.26 0.25 4.46
C LEU A 159 -26.65 0.36 3.84
N ASN A 160 -27.24 -0.77 3.39
CA ASN A 160 -28.51 -0.81 2.70
C ASN A 160 -28.60 0.22 1.53
N LEU A 161 -27.56 0.21 0.66
CA LEU A 161 -27.51 1.11 -0.49
C LEU A 161 -28.43 0.58 -1.59
N THR A 162 -29.45 1.36 -1.95
CA THR A 162 -30.41 0.98 -2.98
C THR A 162 -29.93 1.50 -4.34
N SER A 163 -29.67 0.59 -5.29
CA SER A 163 -29.18 0.92 -6.64
C SER A 163 -28.00 1.91 -6.64
N PRO A 164 -26.90 1.62 -5.93
CA PRO A 164 -25.78 2.55 -5.80
C PRO A 164 -25.06 2.75 -7.14
N ILE A 165 -24.61 3.98 -7.39
CA ILE A 165 -23.67 4.23 -8.47
C ILE A 165 -22.26 3.88 -7.99
N ILE A 166 -21.58 2.97 -8.69
CA ILE A 166 -20.25 2.49 -8.31
C ILE A 166 -19.19 3.10 -9.23
N PHE A 167 -18.34 3.93 -8.66
CA PHE A 167 -17.18 4.48 -9.36
C PHE A 167 -15.94 3.65 -9.00
N ARG A 168 -15.30 3.10 -10.01
CA ARG A 168 -14.05 2.34 -9.89
C ARG A 168 -12.96 3.06 -10.68
N HIS A 169 -11.83 3.24 -10.07
CA HIS A 169 -10.68 3.83 -10.74
C HIS A 169 -9.44 3.02 -10.40
N SER A 170 -8.88 2.35 -11.38
CA SER A 170 -7.61 1.65 -11.25
C SER A 170 -6.57 2.38 -12.08
N HIS A 171 -5.90 3.36 -11.49
CA HIS A 171 -4.69 3.87 -12.09
C HIS A 171 -3.50 3.38 -11.25
N PRO A 172 -2.56 2.67 -11.87
CA PRO A 172 -1.30 2.38 -11.20
C PRO A 172 -0.65 3.71 -10.82
N ASN A 173 -0.13 3.78 -9.61
CA ASN A 173 0.62 4.95 -9.17
C ASN A 173 1.87 5.06 -10.06
N LYS A 174 1.86 5.97 -11.04
CA LYS A 174 2.91 6.12 -12.06
C LYS A 174 4.26 6.56 -11.48
N ASN A 175 4.25 7.17 -10.30
CA ASN A 175 5.47 7.62 -9.63
C ASN A 175 6.03 6.61 -8.62
N LEU A 176 5.46 5.39 -8.54
CA LEU A 176 5.87 4.36 -7.60
C LEU A 176 6.56 3.19 -8.31
N HIS A 177 7.84 2.98 -8.02
CA HIS A 177 8.59 1.84 -8.50
C HIS A 177 8.53 0.70 -7.48
N ARG A 178 8.16 -0.51 -7.92
CA ARG A 178 7.96 -1.69 -7.07
C ARG A 178 9.10 -2.68 -7.22
N PHE A 179 9.62 -3.16 -6.08
CA PHE A 179 10.65 -4.19 -6.01
C PHE A 179 10.19 -5.32 -5.10
N PHE A 180 10.11 -6.52 -5.65
CA PHE A 180 9.78 -7.74 -4.93
C PHE A 180 11.03 -8.60 -4.81
N ILE A 181 11.55 -8.73 -3.59
CA ILE A 181 12.86 -9.32 -3.33
C ILE A 181 12.70 -10.61 -2.54
N PRO A 182 13.02 -11.78 -3.12
CA PRO A 182 13.05 -13.01 -2.37
C PRO A 182 14.04 -12.96 -1.21
N ARG A 183 13.58 -13.31 -0.01
CA ARG A 183 14.33 -13.19 1.24
C ARG A 183 15.49 -14.18 1.32
N HIS A 184 16.70 -13.66 1.60
CA HIS A 184 17.89 -14.46 1.87
C HIS A 184 18.55 -14.05 3.16
N HIS A 185 19.20 -12.88 3.17
CA HIS A 185 19.80 -12.21 4.30
C HIS A 185 19.09 -10.86 4.47
N ALA A 186 17.85 -10.90 4.98
CA ALA A 186 16.92 -9.78 4.94
C ALA A 186 17.50 -8.47 5.47
N LYS A 187 18.29 -8.50 6.56
CA LYS A 187 18.95 -7.30 7.09
C LYS A 187 19.98 -6.73 6.11
N THR A 188 20.78 -7.58 5.49
CA THR A 188 21.77 -7.18 4.48
C THR A 188 21.08 -6.61 3.23
N GLN A 189 19.99 -7.25 2.81
CA GLN A 189 19.16 -6.78 1.68
C GLN A 189 18.54 -5.41 2.01
N LEU A 190 17.97 -5.25 3.21
CA LEU A 190 17.44 -3.96 3.65
C LEU A 190 18.54 -2.88 3.70
N LEU A 191 19.74 -3.19 4.21
CA LEU A 191 20.84 -2.23 4.25
C LEU A 191 21.31 -1.85 2.83
N ARG A 192 21.39 -2.82 1.92
CA ARG A 192 21.75 -2.54 0.52
C ARG A 192 20.71 -1.61 -0.11
N PHE A 193 19.43 -1.87 0.13
CA PHE A 193 18.35 -0.98 -0.28
C PHE A 193 18.51 0.41 0.32
N LEU A 194 18.68 0.54 1.64
CA LEU A 194 18.81 1.84 2.31
C LEU A 194 20.06 2.62 1.88
N LYS A 195 21.17 1.93 1.60
CA LYS A 195 22.39 2.55 1.04
C LYS A 195 22.17 3.12 -0.37
N SER A 196 21.26 2.54 -1.14
CA SER A 196 20.86 3.08 -2.44
C SER A 196 19.93 4.30 -2.33
N ARG A 197 19.51 4.68 -1.10
CA ARG A 197 18.64 5.84 -0.86
C ARG A 197 19.44 6.99 -0.29
N ALA A 198 18.97 8.21 -0.56
CA ALA A 198 19.59 9.38 0.03
C ALA A 198 19.34 9.41 1.56
N ARG A 199 20.38 9.70 2.34
CA ARG A 199 20.27 9.75 3.81
C ARG A 199 19.32 10.84 4.34
N ASN A 200 18.93 11.77 3.50
CA ASN A 200 17.99 12.85 3.81
C ASN A 200 16.53 12.53 3.41
N GLU A 201 16.24 11.31 2.97
CA GLU A 201 14.88 10.88 2.64
C GLU A 201 14.08 10.47 3.88
N CYS A 202 12.75 10.66 3.80
CA CYS A 202 11.81 10.04 4.73
C CYS A 202 11.36 8.69 4.18
N GLY A 203 11.32 7.68 5.06
CA GLY A 203 10.89 6.34 4.71
C GLY A 203 10.04 5.68 5.77
N LEU A 204 9.35 4.61 5.37
CA LEU A 204 8.52 3.79 6.24
C LEU A 204 8.91 2.32 6.04
N ILE A 205 9.15 1.59 7.14
CA ILE A 205 9.43 0.16 7.12
C ILE A 205 8.35 -0.56 7.92
N TYR A 206 7.58 -1.42 7.25
CA TYR A 206 6.61 -2.30 7.89
C TYR A 206 7.24 -3.63 8.27
N CYS A 207 7.05 -4.03 9.53
CA CYS A 207 7.51 -5.30 10.08
C CYS A 207 6.34 -6.19 10.49
N GLY A 208 6.54 -7.51 10.49
CA GLY A 208 5.52 -8.50 10.81
C GLY A 208 5.19 -8.64 12.30
N SER A 209 6.01 -8.08 13.19
CA SER A 209 5.82 -8.14 14.65
C SER A 209 6.34 -6.90 15.38
N ARG A 210 5.85 -6.70 16.62
CA ARG A 210 6.34 -5.64 17.52
C ARG A 210 7.86 -5.78 17.78
N TYR A 211 8.28 -6.98 18.15
CA TYR A 211 9.68 -7.31 18.41
C TYR A 211 10.58 -7.02 17.19
N GLU A 212 10.13 -7.38 16.00
CA GLU A 212 10.89 -7.12 14.78
C GLU A 212 11.00 -5.63 14.48
N SER A 213 9.93 -4.84 14.70
CA SER A 213 9.98 -3.39 14.52
C SER A 213 10.94 -2.70 15.48
N GLU A 214 10.96 -3.07 16.76
CA GLU A 214 11.94 -2.57 17.72
C GLU A 214 13.36 -2.95 17.35
N LYS A 215 13.59 -4.22 16.99
CA LYS A 215 14.89 -4.76 16.59
C LYS A 215 15.47 -4.07 15.35
N ILE A 216 14.63 -3.80 14.34
CA ILE A 216 15.07 -3.10 13.12
C ILE A 216 15.29 -1.62 13.41
N ALA A 217 14.41 -0.95 14.18
CA ALA A 217 14.59 0.44 14.55
C ALA A 217 15.90 0.65 15.32
N ASN A 218 16.20 -0.19 16.31
CA ASN A 218 17.43 -0.15 17.07
C ASN A 218 18.66 -0.40 16.17
N PHE A 219 18.59 -1.42 15.31
CA PHE A 219 19.64 -1.72 14.35
C PHE A 219 19.95 -0.53 13.42
N LEU A 220 18.94 0.16 12.94
CA LEU A 220 19.14 1.34 12.10
C LEU A 220 19.77 2.51 12.87
N ARG A 221 19.41 2.69 14.16
CA ARG A 221 20.04 3.72 15.02
C ARG A 221 21.54 3.44 15.22
N THR A 222 21.94 2.19 15.44
CA THR A 222 23.38 1.84 15.58
C THR A 222 24.17 2.13 14.31
N LEU A 223 23.53 2.20 13.15
CA LEU A 223 24.13 2.56 11.87
C LEU A 223 24.02 4.07 11.52
N GLY A 224 23.55 4.88 12.47
CA GLY A 224 23.45 6.34 12.31
C GLY A 224 22.23 6.82 11.51
N TYR A 225 21.23 5.97 11.28
CA TYR A 225 19.95 6.41 10.71
C TYR A 225 19.05 7.00 11.78
N SER A 226 18.42 8.14 11.50
CA SER A 226 17.31 8.66 12.32
C SER A 226 16.12 7.71 12.18
N SER A 227 15.85 6.87 13.18
CA SER A 227 14.74 5.92 13.11
C SER A 227 13.83 6.02 14.32
N PHE A 228 12.52 5.96 14.02
CA PHE A 228 11.42 5.98 14.97
C PHE A 228 10.77 4.58 15.01
N CYS A 229 10.16 4.21 16.14
CA CYS A 229 9.46 2.94 16.27
C CYS A 229 7.99 3.16 16.62
N TYR A 230 7.07 2.41 15.97
CA TYR A 230 5.64 2.51 16.26
C TYR A 230 4.94 1.16 16.18
N HIS A 231 4.26 0.76 17.25
CA HIS A 231 3.40 -0.42 17.28
C HIS A 231 2.36 -0.34 18.42
N ALA A 232 1.34 -1.18 18.36
CA ALA A 232 0.24 -1.17 19.33
C ALA A 232 0.65 -1.52 20.78
N GLY A 233 1.86 -2.07 21.00
CA GLY A 233 2.38 -2.38 22.33
C GLY A 233 2.99 -1.18 23.06
N LEU A 234 3.24 -0.06 22.37
CA LEU A 234 3.69 1.18 22.98
C LEU A 234 2.53 1.85 23.74
N SER A 235 2.84 2.60 24.80
CA SER A 235 1.89 3.45 25.50
C SER A 235 1.31 4.52 24.56
N HIS A 236 0.19 5.12 24.93
CA HIS A 236 -0.43 6.18 24.14
C HIS A 236 0.52 7.35 23.92
N GLN A 237 1.23 7.77 24.98
CA GLN A 237 2.19 8.88 24.93
C GLN A 237 3.39 8.57 24.02
N GLU A 238 3.96 7.37 24.11
CA GLU A 238 5.07 6.96 23.23
C GLU A 238 4.66 6.94 21.76
N ARG A 239 3.45 6.46 21.46
CA ARG A 239 2.91 6.48 20.09
C ARG A 239 2.75 7.89 19.57
N GLN A 240 2.18 8.79 20.36
CA GLN A 240 2.04 10.19 19.98
C GLN A 240 3.40 10.87 19.75
N ASN A 241 4.35 10.66 20.66
CA ASN A 241 5.70 11.23 20.55
C ASN A 241 6.42 10.72 19.29
N ALA A 242 6.39 9.41 19.02
CA ALA A 242 7.01 8.82 17.83
C ALA A 242 6.38 9.34 16.54
N GLN A 243 5.06 9.43 16.50
CA GLN A 243 4.31 9.96 15.37
C GLN A 243 4.64 11.44 15.14
N TYR A 244 4.56 12.27 16.18
CA TYR A 244 4.86 13.70 16.10
C TYR A 244 6.31 13.93 15.64
N ALA A 245 7.28 13.25 16.25
CA ALA A 245 8.69 13.36 15.88
C ALA A 245 8.93 12.98 14.41
N PHE A 246 8.28 11.93 13.91
CA PHE A 246 8.36 11.53 12.51
C PHE A 246 7.71 12.56 11.57
N TYR A 247 6.56 13.14 11.96
CA TYR A 247 5.89 14.18 11.16
C TYR A 247 6.74 15.43 11.01
N GLN A 248 7.39 15.88 12.08
CA GLN A 248 8.26 17.06 12.08
C GLN A 248 9.60 16.78 11.38
N ALA A 249 10.00 15.55 11.29
CA ALA A 249 11.29 15.19 10.70
C ALA A 249 11.32 15.46 9.19
N LYS A 250 12.29 16.24 8.73
CA LYS A 250 12.58 16.42 7.30
C LYS A 250 13.20 15.16 6.69
N LYS A 251 13.87 14.34 7.51
CA LYS A 251 14.51 13.07 7.17
C LYS A 251 14.29 12.05 8.30
N GLY A 252 14.21 10.78 7.99
CA GLY A 252 14.11 9.72 8.99
C GLY A 252 13.23 8.56 8.56
N ILE A 253 13.35 7.46 9.26
CA ILE A 253 12.72 6.20 8.93
C ILE A 253 11.77 5.81 10.08
N MET A 254 10.49 5.71 9.81
CA MET A 254 9.55 5.09 10.73
C MET A 254 9.58 3.58 10.53
N VAL A 255 9.86 2.82 11.57
CA VAL A 255 9.77 1.35 11.59
C VAL A 255 8.55 0.95 12.39
N ALA A 256 7.61 0.27 11.78
CA ALA A 256 6.31 0.05 12.41
C ALA A 256 5.67 -1.29 12.04
N THR A 257 4.72 -1.73 12.86
CA THR A 257 3.73 -2.72 12.45
C THR A 257 2.60 -2.03 11.65
N THR A 258 1.67 -2.82 11.13
CA THR A 258 0.46 -2.31 10.44
C THR A 258 -0.40 -1.37 11.30
N ALA A 259 -0.17 -1.33 12.62
CA ALA A 259 -0.81 -0.36 13.50
C ALA A 259 -0.47 1.11 13.14
N PHE A 260 0.65 1.35 12.47
CA PHE A 260 1.01 2.63 11.86
C PHE A 260 0.52 2.65 10.41
N GLY A 261 -0.78 2.58 10.21
CA GLY A 261 -1.35 2.42 8.87
C GLY A 261 -2.38 3.45 8.49
N LEU A 262 -3.40 3.63 9.32
CA LEU A 262 -4.50 4.53 9.02
C LEU A 262 -4.13 5.97 9.43
N GLY A 263 -4.50 6.96 8.64
CA GLY A 263 -4.40 8.37 9.00
C GLY A 263 -3.04 9.05 8.81
N ILE A 264 -2.02 8.39 8.23
CA ILE A 264 -0.74 9.05 7.96
C ILE A 264 -0.84 9.87 6.67
N ASP A 265 -0.69 11.17 6.78
CA ASP A 265 -0.63 12.08 5.63
C ASP A 265 0.69 12.88 5.60
N LYS A 266 1.82 12.17 5.56
CA LYS A 266 3.15 12.76 5.32
C LYS A 266 3.49 12.65 3.84
N SER A 267 3.50 13.78 3.14
CA SER A 267 3.61 13.82 1.67
C SER A 267 5.00 13.44 1.14
N ASN A 268 6.06 13.64 1.93
CA ASN A 268 7.45 13.47 1.50
C ASN A 268 8.04 12.09 1.80
N ILE A 269 7.25 11.04 2.00
CA ILE A 269 7.74 9.67 2.11
C ILE A 269 8.26 9.21 0.75
N ARG A 270 9.57 8.89 0.67
CA ARG A 270 10.23 8.49 -0.58
C ARG A 270 10.28 7.00 -0.78
N PHE A 271 10.13 6.23 0.28
CA PHE A 271 10.03 4.78 0.17
C PHE A 271 9.13 4.18 1.25
N VAL A 272 8.49 3.08 0.87
CA VAL A 272 7.85 2.14 1.81
C VAL A 272 8.49 0.78 1.62
N ALA A 273 9.05 0.22 2.69
CA ALA A 273 9.64 -1.09 2.70
C ALA A 273 8.78 -2.06 3.53
N HIS A 274 8.40 -3.19 2.97
CA HIS A 274 7.80 -4.29 3.71
C HIS A 274 8.88 -5.32 4.04
N PHE A 275 9.22 -5.42 5.32
CA PHE A 275 10.22 -6.37 5.83
C PHE A 275 9.58 -7.72 6.18
N GLY A 276 8.80 -8.25 5.28
CA GLY A 276 8.03 -9.48 5.36
C GLY A 276 6.81 -9.44 4.45
N LEU A 277 6.21 -10.61 4.21
CA LEU A 277 5.02 -10.73 3.38
C LEU A 277 3.81 -10.05 4.06
N PRO A 278 3.12 -9.11 3.42
CA PRO A 278 1.80 -8.65 3.88
C PRO A 278 0.76 -9.76 3.84
N SER A 279 -0.25 -9.70 4.70
CA SER A 279 -1.29 -10.74 4.78
C SER A 279 -2.27 -10.74 3.59
N SER A 280 -2.29 -9.66 2.80
CA SER A 280 -3.14 -9.52 1.62
C SER A 280 -2.65 -8.42 0.68
N LEU A 281 -3.16 -8.41 -0.55
CA LEU A 281 -2.91 -7.35 -1.53
C LEU A 281 -3.44 -6.00 -1.06
N GLU A 282 -4.59 -5.98 -0.39
CA GLU A 282 -5.17 -4.76 0.16
C GLU A 282 -4.22 -4.11 1.18
N GLN A 283 -3.66 -4.92 2.10
CA GLN A 283 -2.71 -4.45 3.10
C GLN A 283 -1.41 -3.94 2.45
N TYR A 284 -0.89 -4.66 1.45
CA TYR A 284 0.29 -4.24 0.70
C TYR A 284 0.06 -2.90 0.02
N LEU A 285 -1.03 -2.78 -0.74
CA LEU A 285 -1.35 -1.58 -1.50
C LEU A 285 -1.66 -0.38 -0.59
N GLN A 286 -2.33 -0.59 0.55
CA GLN A 286 -2.57 0.45 1.55
C GLN A 286 -1.25 0.96 2.14
N GLY A 287 -0.28 0.06 2.38
CA GLY A 287 1.05 0.41 2.85
C GLY A 287 1.82 1.23 1.81
N GLU A 288 1.96 0.72 0.57
CA GLU A 288 2.71 1.40 -0.49
C GLU A 288 2.10 2.76 -0.87
N GLY A 289 0.77 2.91 -0.76
CA GLY A 289 0.06 4.16 -1.01
C GLY A 289 0.43 5.32 -0.07
N ARG A 290 1.32 5.09 0.90
CA ARG A 290 1.89 6.14 1.76
C ARG A 290 3.04 6.88 1.09
N ALA A 291 3.70 6.25 0.12
CA ALA A 291 4.85 6.84 -0.56
C ALA A 291 4.45 7.72 -1.75
N GLY A 292 5.19 8.79 -1.98
CA GLY A 292 5.06 9.64 -3.16
C GLY A 292 3.75 10.42 -3.27
N ARG A 293 3.10 10.75 -2.17
CA ARG A 293 1.82 11.48 -2.18
C ARG A 293 1.93 12.90 -2.74
N ASP A 294 3.13 13.45 -2.81
CA ASP A 294 3.42 14.74 -3.45
C ASP A 294 3.62 14.63 -4.97
N GLY A 295 3.40 13.46 -5.56
CA GLY A 295 3.59 13.20 -6.98
C GLY A 295 5.05 12.95 -7.38
N LYS A 296 6.01 13.08 -6.45
CA LYS A 296 7.42 12.79 -6.71
C LYS A 296 7.66 11.28 -6.69
N GLY A 297 8.71 10.85 -7.40
CA GLY A 297 9.11 9.45 -7.45
C GLY A 297 9.31 8.85 -6.06
N ALA A 298 8.83 7.62 -5.88
CA ALA A 298 8.94 6.87 -4.65
C ALA A 298 9.13 5.37 -4.93
N ILE A 299 9.56 4.63 -3.92
CA ILE A 299 9.83 3.20 -4.04
C ILE A 299 8.97 2.40 -3.06
N SER A 300 8.39 1.32 -3.56
CA SER A 300 7.85 0.22 -2.77
C SER A 300 8.83 -0.95 -2.85
N TRP A 301 9.43 -1.31 -1.71
CA TRP A 301 10.34 -2.44 -1.58
C TRP A 301 9.72 -3.49 -0.68
N LEU A 302 9.67 -4.74 -1.14
CA LEU A 302 9.11 -5.84 -0.38
C LEU A 302 10.07 -7.01 -0.37
N CYS A 303 10.53 -7.41 0.84
CA CYS A 303 11.37 -8.59 1.05
C CYS A 303 10.53 -9.71 1.65
N PHE A 304 10.36 -10.81 0.92
CA PHE A 304 9.43 -11.88 1.28
C PHE A 304 10.05 -13.27 1.13
N GLY A 305 9.52 -14.22 1.89
CA GLY A 305 9.97 -15.62 1.82
C GLY A 305 8.92 -16.62 2.24
N LEU A 306 9.22 -17.90 2.02
CA LEU A 306 8.32 -18.98 2.38
C LEU A 306 7.98 -19.00 3.88
N ASN A 307 8.94 -18.65 4.74
CA ASN A 307 8.69 -18.59 6.19
C ASN A 307 7.65 -17.53 6.57
N ASP A 308 7.63 -16.38 5.88
CA ASP A 308 6.64 -15.35 6.15
C ASP A 308 5.22 -15.88 5.88
N TYR A 309 5.06 -16.61 4.76
CA TYR A 309 3.80 -17.27 4.43
C TYR A 309 3.40 -18.30 5.51
N ILE A 310 4.32 -19.16 5.92
CA ILE A 310 4.07 -20.20 6.92
C ILE A 310 3.57 -19.57 8.23
N ILE A 311 4.27 -18.55 8.74
CA ILE A 311 3.90 -17.85 9.98
C ILE A 311 2.51 -17.23 9.87
N LEU A 312 2.19 -16.59 8.74
CA LEU A 312 0.89 -15.97 8.53
C LEU A 312 -0.22 -17.02 8.36
N ASN A 313 0.06 -18.12 7.65
CA ASN A 313 -0.84 -19.25 7.50
C ASN A 313 -1.21 -19.87 8.85
N GLU A 314 -0.22 -20.12 9.72
CA GLU A 314 -0.43 -20.64 11.07
C GLU A 314 -1.26 -19.67 11.93
N ARG A 315 -0.94 -18.36 11.89
CA ARG A 315 -1.73 -17.35 12.63
C ARG A 315 -3.20 -17.32 12.19
N ILE A 316 -3.47 -17.42 10.88
CA ILE A 316 -4.84 -17.43 10.36
C ILE A 316 -5.56 -18.71 10.81
N LYS A 317 -4.93 -19.85 10.69
CA LYS A 317 -5.53 -21.15 11.01
C LYS A 317 -5.81 -21.29 12.51
N ASN A 318 -4.92 -20.77 13.37
CA ASN A 318 -5.04 -20.84 14.84
C ASN A 318 -5.86 -19.67 15.44
N SER A 319 -6.41 -18.77 14.63
CA SER A 319 -7.28 -17.69 15.13
C SER A 319 -8.68 -18.21 15.49
N ASP A 320 -9.44 -17.45 16.29
CA ASP A 320 -10.82 -17.77 16.68
C ASP A 320 -11.87 -17.43 15.61
N LEU A 321 -11.44 -17.25 14.38
CA LEU A 321 -12.31 -16.90 13.27
C LEU A 321 -13.12 -18.11 12.78
N ALA A 322 -14.30 -17.87 12.22
CA ALA A 322 -15.08 -18.91 11.54
C ALA A 322 -14.30 -19.53 10.36
N ILE A 323 -14.63 -20.78 10.03
CA ILE A 323 -13.93 -21.56 9.00
C ILE A 323 -13.89 -20.81 7.65
N GLU A 324 -15.03 -20.25 7.24
CA GLU A 324 -15.15 -19.49 5.99
C GLU A 324 -14.25 -18.25 6.00
N GLN A 325 -14.13 -17.58 7.15
CA GLN A 325 -13.24 -16.43 7.31
C GLN A 325 -11.78 -16.83 7.19
N LYS A 326 -11.37 -17.94 7.82
CA LYS A 326 -10.03 -18.49 7.70
C LYS A 326 -9.69 -18.81 6.24
N GLN A 327 -10.58 -19.54 5.55
CA GLN A 327 -10.41 -19.91 4.15
C GLN A 327 -10.24 -18.68 3.27
N ARG A 328 -11.04 -17.63 3.47
CA ARG A 328 -10.95 -16.39 2.69
C ARG A 328 -9.64 -15.65 2.96
N ARG A 329 -9.21 -15.55 4.21
CA ARG A 329 -7.90 -14.95 4.56
C ARG A 329 -6.74 -15.74 3.96
N LEU A 330 -6.80 -17.05 3.95
CA LEU A 330 -5.81 -17.90 3.32
C LEU A 330 -5.76 -17.70 1.80
N LYS A 331 -6.91 -17.56 1.13
CA LYS A 331 -6.98 -17.21 -0.30
C LYS A 331 -6.32 -15.85 -0.57
N LYS A 332 -6.58 -14.82 0.26
CA LYS A 332 -5.96 -13.49 0.13
C LYS A 332 -4.44 -13.55 0.35
N LEU A 333 -3.99 -14.28 1.35
CA LEU A 333 -2.57 -14.50 1.63
C LEU A 333 -1.87 -15.20 0.45
N ARG A 334 -2.51 -16.21 -0.14
CA ARG A 334 -2.01 -16.92 -1.31
C ARG A 334 -1.94 -16.02 -2.54
N ALA A 335 -2.96 -15.21 -2.79
CA ALA A 335 -2.97 -14.22 -3.87
C ALA A 335 -1.83 -13.18 -3.71
N MET A 336 -1.55 -12.74 -2.47
CA MET A 336 -0.41 -11.87 -2.18
C MET A 336 0.93 -12.54 -2.49
N LEU A 337 1.10 -13.80 -2.07
CA LEU A 337 2.31 -14.57 -2.36
C LEU A 337 2.51 -14.75 -3.87
N TYR A 338 1.44 -15.10 -4.58
CA TYR A 338 1.46 -15.21 -6.04
C TYR A 338 1.87 -13.89 -6.71
N PHE A 339 1.29 -12.78 -6.27
CA PHE A 339 1.62 -11.47 -6.83
C PHE A 339 3.07 -11.06 -6.57
N CYS A 340 3.65 -11.43 -5.43
CA CYS A 340 5.07 -11.17 -5.16
C CYS A 340 5.99 -11.91 -6.14
N ASP A 341 5.64 -13.13 -6.51
CA ASP A 341 6.39 -13.93 -7.49
C ASP A 341 6.11 -13.53 -8.94
N HIS A 342 4.92 -12.98 -9.19
CA HIS A 342 4.43 -12.57 -10.51
C HIS A 342 3.71 -11.21 -10.43
N PRO A 343 4.46 -10.10 -10.32
CA PRO A 343 3.89 -8.76 -10.16
C PRO A 343 3.27 -8.24 -11.46
N ASP A 344 2.14 -8.81 -11.85
CA ASP A 344 1.41 -8.44 -13.06
C ASP A 344 0.31 -7.41 -12.75
N PRO A 345 0.34 -6.22 -13.38
CA PRO A 345 -0.73 -5.24 -13.26
C PRO A 345 -2.11 -5.76 -13.70
N VAL A 346 -2.15 -6.69 -14.68
CA VAL A 346 -3.41 -7.30 -15.15
C VAL A 346 -4.02 -8.18 -14.07
N PHE A 347 -3.19 -9.00 -13.40
CA PHE A 347 -3.64 -9.79 -12.25
C PHE A 347 -4.19 -8.90 -11.13
N LEU A 348 -3.48 -7.82 -10.81
CA LEU A 348 -3.90 -6.88 -9.79
C LEU A 348 -5.24 -6.21 -10.14
N HIS A 349 -5.38 -5.78 -11.40
CA HIS A 349 -6.64 -5.21 -11.89
C HIS A 349 -7.79 -6.22 -11.77
N HIS A 350 -7.57 -7.44 -12.24
CA HIS A 350 -8.57 -8.51 -12.18
C HIS A 350 -9.00 -8.83 -10.74
N TYR A 351 -8.05 -8.89 -9.80
CA TYR A 351 -8.29 -9.16 -8.38
C TYR A 351 -9.29 -8.18 -7.75
N PHE A 352 -9.20 -6.88 -8.12
CA PHE A 352 -10.08 -5.85 -7.57
C PHE A 352 -11.36 -5.61 -8.37
N THR A 353 -11.46 -6.05 -9.61
CA THR A 353 -12.59 -5.71 -10.48
C THR A 353 -13.57 -6.85 -10.68
N HIS A 354 -13.13 -8.09 -10.73
CA HIS A 354 -13.99 -9.23 -11.04
C HIS A 354 -14.55 -9.89 -9.77
N GLU A 355 -15.73 -10.47 -9.88
CA GLU A 355 -16.40 -11.18 -8.79
C GLU A 355 -15.81 -12.59 -8.59
N GLU A 356 -15.38 -13.22 -9.67
CA GLU A 356 -14.67 -14.49 -9.60
C GLU A 356 -13.20 -14.26 -9.19
N PRO A 357 -12.63 -15.22 -8.41
CA PRO A 357 -11.20 -15.16 -8.10
C PRO A 357 -10.39 -15.05 -9.37
N ALA A 358 -9.41 -14.16 -9.38
CA ALA A 358 -8.50 -14.05 -10.51
C ALA A 358 -7.92 -15.43 -10.80
N LYS A 359 -8.19 -15.97 -11.99
CA LYS A 359 -7.54 -17.21 -12.43
C LYS A 359 -6.05 -16.94 -12.41
N LEU A 360 -5.33 -17.75 -11.64
CA LEU A 360 -3.88 -17.73 -11.61
C LEU A 360 -3.38 -18.19 -13.00
N VAL A 361 -3.19 -17.24 -13.91
CA VAL A 361 -2.68 -17.54 -15.24
C VAL A 361 -1.18 -17.78 -15.09
N PRO A 362 -0.70 -19.02 -15.31
CA PRO A 362 0.73 -19.30 -15.18
C PRO A 362 1.51 -18.45 -16.18
N PRO A 363 2.66 -17.87 -15.76
CA PRO A 363 3.51 -17.14 -16.68
C PRO A 363 3.95 -18.07 -17.82
N LYS A 364 3.89 -17.59 -19.04
CA LYS A 364 4.37 -18.32 -20.23
C LYS A 364 5.87 -18.10 -20.51
N LYS A 365 6.57 -17.39 -19.60
CA LYS A 365 7.99 -17.03 -19.71
C LYS A 365 8.74 -17.47 -18.46
N GLY A 366 9.96 -17.94 -18.63
CA GLY A 366 10.83 -18.41 -17.55
C GLY A 366 11.43 -19.77 -17.88
N ILE A 367 12.13 -20.34 -16.90
CA ILE A 367 12.63 -21.71 -16.98
C ILE A 367 11.50 -22.66 -16.58
N ASP A 368 11.34 -23.75 -17.32
CA ASP A 368 10.40 -24.79 -16.94
C ASP A 368 10.94 -25.63 -15.78
N HIS A 369 10.17 -25.73 -14.73
CA HIS A 369 10.47 -26.50 -13.52
C HIS A 369 9.49 -27.64 -13.29
N GLN A 370 8.75 -28.08 -14.32
CA GLN A 370 7.77 -29.17 -14.26
C GLN A 370 8.32 -30.39 -13.52
N GLN A 371 9.54 -30.84 -13.88
CA GLN A 371 10.15 -31.99 -13.26
C GLN A 371 10.33 -31.85 -11.75
N GLY A 372 10.80 -30.66 -11.28
CA GLY A 372 10.94 -30.38 -9.85
C GLY A 372 9.60 -30.38 -9.11
N VAL A 373 8.56 -29.84 -9.75
CA VAL A 373 7.19 -29.86 -9.21
C VAL A 373 6.69 -31.29 -9.08
N LEU A 374 6.85 -32.11 -10.12
CA LEU A 374 6.45 -33.52 -10.10
C LEU A 374 7.22 -34.33 -9.03
N GLN A 375 8.51 -34.05 -8.81
CA GLN A 375 9.30 -34.69 -7.75
C GLN A 375 8.74 -34.35 -6.35
N ILE A 376 8.43 -33.09 -6.08
CA ILE A 376 7.81 -32.69 -4.81
C ILE A 376 6.44 -33.33 -4.62
N LEU A 377 5.57 -33.22 -5.63
CA LEU A 377 4.22 -33.82 -5.56
C LEU A 377 4.27 -35.35 -5.39
N SER A 378 5.18 -36.02 -6.08
CA SER A 378 5.36 -37.45 -5.90
C SER A 378 5.80 -37.83 -4.49
N LEU A 379 6.72 -37.05 -3.87
CA LEU A 379 7.11 -37.30 -2.48
C LEU A 379 5.95 -37.06 -1.50
N ILE A 380 5.15 -36.02 -1.71
CA ILE A 380 3.93 -35.80 -0.89
C ILE A 380 2.99 -37.00 -0.97
N TYR A 381 2.88 -37.64 -2.16
CA TYR A 381 2.10 -38.86 -2.36
C TYR A 381 2.71 -40.04 -1.62
N TYR A 382 4.00 -40.32 -1.81
CA TYR A 382 4.68 -41.47 -1.19
C TYR A 382 4.82 -41.34 0.34
N THR A 383 4.73 -40.17 0.89
CA THR A 383 4.75 -39.91 2.34
C THR A 383 3.34 -39.75 2.93
N ASP A 384 2.31 -40.12 2.18
CA ASP A 384 0.90 -40.05 2.59
C ASP A 384 0.50 -38.67 3.16
N GLN A 385 1.12 -37.60 2.61
CA GLN A 385 0.92 -36.22 3.04
C GLN A 385 1.34 -35.94 4.51
N GLU A 386 2.21 -36.76 5.06
CA GLU A 386 2.70 -36.67 6.44
C GLU A 386 4.14 -36.15 6.54
N ALA A 387 4.74 -35.70 5.44
CA ALA A 387 6.05 -35.08 5.45
C ALA A 387 5.96 -33.54 5.48
N SER A 388 6.82 -32.95 6.30
CA SER A 388 6.97 -31.50 6.38
C SER A 388 7.77 -30.94 5.22
N ILE A 389 7.67 -29.61 5.03
CA ILE A 389 8.50 -28.88 4.05
C ILE A 389 9.99 -29.20 4.21
N LYS A 390 10.47 -29.27 5.46
CA LYS A 390 11.87 -29.56 5.75
C LYS A 390 12.25 -30.96 5.30
N GLU A 391 11.45 -31.95 5.66
CA GLU A 391 11.69 -33.36 5.35
C GLU A 391 11.63 -33.65 3.85
N ILE A 392 10.65 -33.12 3.13
CA ILE A 392 10.59 -33.23 1.66
C ILE A 392 11.87 -32.69 1.01
N ILE A 393 12.36 -31.54 1.46
CA ILE A 393 13.59 -30.96 0.90
C ILE A 393 14.81 -31.81 1.26
N GLN A 394 14.89 -32.33 2.49
CA GLN A 394 15.96 -33.23 2.91
C GLN A 394 16.00 -34.51 2.05
N ILE A 395 14.85 -35.15 1.84
CA ILE A 395 14.75 -36.35 0.98
C ILE A 395 15.24 -36.06 -0.43
N LEU A 396 14.79 -34.95 -1.04
CA LEU A 396 15.23 -34.55 -2.38
C LEU A 396 16.73 -34.31 -2.46
N ARG A 397 17.33 -33.83 -1.38
CA ARG A 397 18.77 -33.54 -1.30
C ARG A 397 19.64 -34.74 -0.88
N GLY A 398 19.01 -35.88 -0.54
CA GLY A 398 19.73 -37.05 -0.04
C GLY A 398 20.20 -36.91 1.43
N GLU A 399 19.50 -36.09 2.21
CA GLU A 399 19.75 -35.92 3.65
C GLU A 399 18.84 -36.86 4.43
N GLU A 400 19.38 -37.57 5.41
CA GLU A 400 18.61 -38.50 6.25
C GLU A 400 17.64 -37.79 7.19
N ASN A 401 16.48 -38.39 7.41
CA ASN A 401 15.49 -37.96 8.37
C ASN A 401 14.52 -39.08 8.74
N SER A 402 13.74 -38.91 9.80
CA SER A 402 12.82 -39.92 10.33
C SER A 402 11.70 -40.38 9.35
N VAL A 403 11.37 -39.57 8.35
CA VAL A 403 10.37 -39.90 7.33
C VAL A 403 10.89 -40.95 6.33
N LEU A 404 12.21 -40.93 6.06
CA LEU A 404 12.83 -41.95 5.19
C LEU A 404 12.65 -43.34 5.75
N ASP A 405 12.90 -43.56 7.03
CA ASP A 405 12.73 -44.86 7.70
C ASP A 405 11.27 -45.26 7.75
N ARG A 406 10.40 -44.33 8.15
CA ARG A 406 8.97 -44.52 8.33
C ARG A 406 8.26 -44.97 7.05
N PHE A 407 8.65 -44.40 5.90
CA PHE A 407 8.05 -44.72 4.59
C PHE A 407 8.98 -45.58 3.69
N ASN A 408 10.08 -46.09 4.24
CA ASN A 408 11.05 -46.92 3.52
C ASN A 408 11.53 -46.30 2.19
N LEU A 409 11.85 -45.04 2.22
CA LEU A 409 12.19 -44.25 1.02
C LEU A 409 13.66 -44.34 0.61
N HIS A 410 14.54 -44.99 1.37
CA HIS A 410 15.98 -45.13 1.08
C HIS A 410 16.24 -45.74 -0.30
N LYS A 411 15.38 -46.68 -0.72
CA LYS A 411 15.46 -47.33 -2.05
C LYS A 411 14.59 -46.67 -3.10
N ASN A 412 13.87 -45.61 -2.77
CA ASN A 412 12.99 -44.92 -3.69
C ASN A 412 13.81 -44.05 -4.64
N ARG A 413 13.44 -44.05 -5.93
CA ARG A 413 14.08 -43.22 -6.98
C ARG A 413 14.06 -41.71 -6.68
N LEU A 414 13.21 -41.27 -5.80
CA LEU A 414 13.09 -39.84 -5.40
C LEU A 414 14.09 -39.45 -4.31
N PHE A 415 14.72 -40.41 -3.62
CA PHE A 415 15.78 -40.07 -2.65
C PHE A 415 17.01 -39.55 -3.40
N ALA A 416 17.53 -38.42 -2.96
CA ALA A 416 18.68 -37.71 -3.51
C ALA A 416 18.55 -37.26 -4.98
N ILE A 417 17.37 -37.41 -5.61
CA ILE A 417 17.18 -37.06 -7.03
C ILE A 417 17.46 -35.58 -7.32
N GLY A 418 17.28 -34.74 -6.32
CA GLY A 418 17.49 -33.30 -6.38
C GLY A 418 18.73 -32.80 -5.65
N ALA A 419 19.69 -33.71 -5.33
CA ALA A 419 20.90 -33.37 -4.56
C ALA A 419 21.76 -32.28 -5.23
N HIS A 420 21.74 -32.20 -6.57
CA HIS A 420 22.42 -31.17 -7.36
C HIS A 420 21.80 -29.77 -7.22
N ARG A 421 20.62 -29.65 -6.64
CA ARG A 421 19.95 -28.39 -6.41
C ARG A 421 20.10 -27.92 -4.97
N SER A 422 20.23 -26.62 -4.76
CA SER A 422 20.35 -26.05 -3.42
C SER A 422 19.03 -26.13 -2.63
N GLN A 423 19.10 -26.16 -1.31
CA GLN A 423 17.92 -26.03 -0.44
C GLN A 423 17.08 -24.81 -0.79
N ARG A 424 17.72 -23.73 -1.20
CA ARG A 424 17.08 -22.49 -1.62
C ARG A 424 16.26 -22.64 -2.87
N TYR A 425 16.74 -23.39 -3.85
CA TYR A 425 15.99 -23.74 -5.07
C TYR A 425 14.66 -24.42 -4.71
N TRP A 426 14.71 -25.44 -3.88
CA TRP A 426 13.53 -26.20 -3.47
C TRP A 426 12.54 -25.34 -2.66
N ARG A 427 13.03 -24.49 -1.77
CA ARG A 427 12.19 -23.54 -1.02
C ARG A 427 11.52 -22.51 -1.94
N SER A 428 12.23 -22.02 -2.94
CA SER A 428 11.66 -21.09 -3.93
C SER A 428 10.61 -21.78 -4.78
N LEU A 429 10.88 -23.01 -5.25
CA LEU A 429 9.92 -23.78 -6.02
C LEU A 429 8.64 -24.07 -5.23
N LEU A 430 8.78 -24.51 -3.97
CA LEU A 430 7.62 -24.71 -3.06
C LEU A 430 6.82 -23.42 -2.86
N ARG A 431 7.47 -22.28 -2.73
CA ARG A 431 6.79 -20.99 -2.62
C ARG A 431 5.91 -20.72 -3.84
N HIS A 432 6.44 -20.91 -5.05
CA HIS A 432 5.67 -20.79 -6.28
C HIS A 432 4.53 -21.82 -6.40
N MET A 433 4.75 -23.05 -5.95
CA MET A 433 3.71 -24.08 -5.93
C MET A 433 2.55 -23.71 -4.98
N ILE A 434 2.87 -23.18 -3.79
CA ILE A 434 1.87 -22.70 -2.84
C ILE A 434 1.13 -21.49 -3.42
N GLY A 435 1.84 -20.53 -3.99
CA GLY A 435 1.23 -19.35 -4.63
C GLY A 435 0.25 -19.74 -5.75
N ARG A 436 0.54 -20.81 -6.50
CA ARG A 436 -0.32 -21.34 -7.58
C ARG A 436 -1.33 -22.38 -7.12
N ASP A 437 -1.52 -22.53 -5.83
CA ASP A 437 -2.50 -23.46 -5.24
C ASP A 437 -2.27 -24.95 -5.58
N LEU A 438 -1.04 -25.38 -5.84
CA LEU A 438 -0.75 -26.79 -6.07
C LEU A 438 -0.62 -27.60 -4.78
N VAL A 439 -0.12 -26.94 -3.73
CA VAL A 439 0.05 -27.53 -2.40
C VAL A 439 -0.39 -26.56 -1.33
N GLU A 440 -0.83 -27.09 -0.20
CA GLU A 440 -1.13 -26.33 1.01
C GLU A 440 -0.28 -26.82 2.18
N VAL A 441 -0.11 -25.95 3.19
CA VAL A 441 0.65 -26.22 4.40
C VAL A 441 -0.32 -26.43 5.55
N SER A 442 -0.21 -27.55 6.29
CA SER A 442 -1.02 -27.83 7.49
C SER A 442 -0.64 -26.95 8.68
N ASN A 443 -1.47 -26.95 9.74
CA ASN A 443 -1.27 -26.12 10.95
C ASN A 443 -0.08 -26.57 11.80
N TYR A 444 0.05 -27.88 11.98
CA TYR A 444 1.07 -28.47 12.84
C TYR A 444 2.12 -29.14 11.97
N TYR A 445 3.37 -29.06 12.38
CA TYR A 445 4.51 -29.70 11.70
C TYR A 445 4.78 -29.23 10.28
N GLN A 446 4.05 -28.23 9.74
CA GLN A 446 4.22 -27.70 8.38
C GLN A 446 4.14 -28.78 7.31
N LEU A 447 3.26 -29.77 7.49
CA LEU A 447 3.06 -30.86 6.54
C LEU A 447 2.49 -30.32 5.22
N LEU A 448 3.00 -30.88 4.12
CA LEU A 448 2.51 -30.53 2.79
C LEU A 448 1.35 -31.45 2.37
N ARG A 449 0.30 -30.84 1.87
CA ARG A 449 -0.89 -31.55 1.37
C ARG A 449 -1.22 -31.14 -0.05
N PHE A 450 -1.86 -32.05 -0.78
CA PHE A 450 -2.40 -31.74 -2.08
C PHE A 450 -3.58 -30.79 -2.01
N THR A 451 -3.66 -29.93 -3.01
CA THR A 451 -4.90 -29.29 -3.41
C THR A 451 -5.53 -30.03 -4.60
N ARG A 452 -6.74 -29.64 -4.98
CA ARG A 452 -7.34 -30.15 -6.23
C ARG A 452 -6.50 -29.83 -7.46
N ALA A 453 -5.89 -28.64 -7.50
CA ALA A 453 -5.02 -28.22 -8.58
C ALA A 453 -3.70 -29.03 -8.60
N GLY A 454 -3.15 -29.38 -7.45
CA GLY A 454 -1.96 -30.24 -7.37
C GLY A 454 -2.21 -31.67 -7.88
N LEU A 455 -3.37 -32.24 -7.56
CA LEU A 455 -3.77 -33.56 -8.11
C LEU A 455 -3.99 -33.49 -9.63
N ALA A 456 -4.61 -32.44 -10.14
CA ALA A 456 -4.77 -32.23 -11.58
C ALA A 456 -3.41 -32.06 -12.25
N PHE A 457 -2.46 -31.35 -11.63
CA PHE A 457 -1.09 -31.19 -12.15
C PHE A 457 -0.36 -32.54 -12.28
N LEU A 458 -0.48 -33.42 -11.29
CA LEU A 458 0.11 -34.76 -11.35
C LEU A 458 -0.44 -35.59 -12.52
N ARG A 459 -1.73 -35.47 -12.83
CA ARG A 459 -2.39 -36.18 -13.93
C ARG A 459 -2.00 -35.61 -15.29
N ASP A 460 -2.13 -34.28 -15.44
CA ASP A 460 -2.07 -33.59 -16.72
C ASP A 460 -0.63 -33.17 -17.10
N LYS A 461 0.26 -33.07 -16.10
CA LYS A 461 1.68 -32.72 -16.21
C LYS A 461 1.94 -31.50 -17.10
N PRO A 462 1.29 -30.37 -16.87
CA PRO A 462 1.53 -29.17 -17.66
C PRO A 462 2.90 -28.55 -17.34
N ASP A 463 3.40 -27.69 -18.23
CA ASP A 463 4.61 -26.93 -18.00
C ASP A 463 4.48 -26.05 -16.75
N PHE A 464 5.61 -25.84 -16.05
CA PHE A 464 5.67 -24.99 -14.86
C PHE A 464 6.78 -23.94 -14.99
N PHE A 465 6.48 -22.88 -15.72
CA PHE A 465 7.42 -21.77 -15.89
C PHE A 465 7.51 -20.91 -14.63
N ALA A 466 8.72 -20.69 -14.12
CA ALA A 466 9.00 -19.79 -13.01
C ALA A 466 10.40 -19.17 -13.14
N ASP A 467 10.59 -18.00 -12.57
CA ASP A 467 11.89 -17.38 -12.39
C ASP A 467 12.34 -17.60 -10.94
N LEU A 468 13.13 -18.65 -10.73
CA LEU A 468 13.71 -18.98 -9.42
C LEU A 468 15.10 -18.36 -9.25
N SER A 469 15.57 -17.57 -10.24
CA SER A 469 16.89 -16.94 -10.20
C SER A 469 17.00 -15.90 -9.09
N ILE A 470 18.23 -15.74 -8.61
CA ILE A 470 18.58 -14.61 -7.74
C ILE A 470 18.90 -13.45 -8.66
N LYS A 471 17.96 -12.56 -8.85
CA LYS A 471 18.28 -11.31 -9.53
C LYS A 471 19.23 -10.51 -8.63
N GLU A 472 20.34 -10.05 -9.21
CA GLU A 472 21.10 -9.00 -8.56
C GLU A 472 20.19 -7.79 -8.37
N GLU A 473 20.15 -7.29 -7.13
CA GLU A 473 19.31 -6.19 -6.75
C GLU A 473 19.89 -4.89 -7.32
N HIS A 474 19.55 -4.55 -8.55
CA HIS A 474 19.85 -3.25 -9.13
C HIS A 474 18.71 -2.29 -8.78
N TYR A 475 18.90 -1.57 -7.69
CA TYR A 475 18.00 -0.45 -7.36
C TYR A 475 18.32 0.72 -8.27
N PRO A 476 17.30 1.40 -8.84
CA PRO A 476 17.57 2.67 -9.48
C PRO A 476 18.29 3.55 -8.45
N PRO A 477 19.28 4.33 -8.88
CA PRO A 477 19.91 5.29 -8.00
C PRO A 477 18.80 6.09 -7.31
N PRO A 478 19.05 6.63 -6.11
CA PRO A 478 18.09 7.53 -5.49
C PRO A 478 17.63 8.46 -6.60
N LEU A 479 16.33 8.76 -6.65
CA LEU A 479 15.85 9.88 -7.45
C LEU A 479 16.41 11.14 -6.77
N THR A 480 17.72 11.20 -6.69
CA THR A 480 18.44 12.39 -6.33
C THR A 480 18.10 13.38 -7.41
N ILE A 481 17.50 14.44 -7.03
CA ILE A 481 17.84 15.72 -7.63
C ILE A 481 19.36 15.72 -7.55
N GLU A 482 20.01 15.35 -8.65
CA GLU A 482 21.41 14.90 -8.67
C GLU A 482 22.39 15.98 -8.23
N SER A 483 21.89 17.22 -8.14
CA SER A 483 22.67 18.32 -7.58
C SER A 483 21.75 19.31 -6.86
N GLU A 484 22.28 20.04 -5.92
CA GLU A 484 21.59 21.19 -5.31
C GLU A 484 21.09 22.17 -6.40
N ARG A 485 21.76 22.20 -7.54
CA ARG A 485 21.39 23.01 -8.72
C ARG A 485 20.13 22.52 -9.39
N GLU A 486 19.94 21.21 -9.56
CA GLU A 486 18.70 20.65 -10.11
C GLU A 486 17.52 20.92 -9.20
N ARG A 487 17.74 20.88 -7.88
CA ARG A 487 16.73 21.28 -6.91
C ARG A 487 16.36 22.75 -7.03
N LYS A 488 17.37 23.62 -7.14
CA LYS A 488 17.16 25.07 -7.33
C LYS A 488 16.44 25.34 -8.66
N LEU A 489 16.83 24.65 -9.73
CA LEU A 489 16.15 24.77 -11.02
C LEU A 489 14.69 24.31 -10.94
N GLN A 490 14.43 23.20 -10.28
CA GLN A 490 13.07 22.71 -10.09
C GLN A 490 12.22 23.70 -9.28
N GLU A 491 12.74 24.23 -8.18
CA GLU A 491 12.07 25.24 -7.36
C GLU A 491 11.78 26.51 -8.15
N ALA A 492 12.76 26.99 -8.92
CA ALA A 492 12.60 28.16 -9.78
C ALA A 492 11.55 27.97 -10.88
N LEU A 493 11.47 26.77 -11.48
CA LEU A 493 10.46 26.46 -12.49
C LEU A 493 9.04 26.34 -11.87
N TYR A 494 8.91 25.87 -10.63
CA TYR A 494 7.62 25.92 -9.92
C TYR A 494 7.21 27.34 -9.59
N THR A 495 8.15 28.19 -9.16
CA THR A 495 7.89 29.64 -8.93
C THR A 495 7.49 30.33 -10.23
N LEU A 496 8.17 30.05 -11.34
CA LEU A 496 7.78 30.54 -12.67
C LEU A 496 6.35 30.14 -13.03
N ARG A 497 5.98 28.88 -12.76
CA ARG A 497 4.62 28.39 -13.00
C ARG A 497 3.57 29.16 -12.20
N GLU A 498 3.82 29.40 -10.91
CA GLU A 498 2.93 30.18 -10.05
C GLU A 498 2.79 31.63 -10.57
N HIS A 499 3.88 32.24 -10.96
CA HIS A 499 3.89 33.58 -11.55
C HIS A 499 3.13 33.67 -12.90
N LEU A 500 3.22 32.63 -13.74
CA LEU A 500 2.45 32.53 -14.98
C LEU A 500 0.95 32.38 -14.69
N ILE A 501 0.57 31.66 -13.62
CA ILE A 501 -0.81 31.53 -13.18
C ILE A 501 -1.36 32.88 -12.72
N GLU A 502 -0.59 33.63 -11.95
CA GLU A 502 -1.00 34.96 -11.43
C GLU A 502 -1.14 36.00 -12.56
N LYS A 503 -0.19 36.04 -13.50
CA LYS A 503 -0.20 37.05 -14.57
C LYS A 503 -1.12 36.74 -15.75
N GLN A 504 -1.25 35.49 -16.13
CA GLN A 504 -1.88 35.07 -17.40
C GLN A 504 -3.04 34.10 -17.21
N GLY A 505 -3.37 33.78 -15.94
CA GLY A 505 -4.46 32.89 -15.58
C GLY A 505 -4.10 31.42 -15.54
N MET A 506 -5.00 30.60 -14.92
CA MET A 506 -4.77 29.18 -14.65
C MET A 506 -4.44 28.34 -15.91
N ALA A 507 -5.02 28.67 -17.06
CA ALA A 507 -4.81 27.94 -18.30
C ALA A 507 -3.33 27.92 -18.75
N VAL A 508 -2.60 29.03 -18.58
CA VAL A 508 -1.18 29.15 -18.97
C VAL A 508 -0.26 28.41 -17.99
N GLY A 509 -0.56 28.45 -16.69
CA GLY A 509 0.19 27.70 -15.70
C GLY A 509 0.07 26.18 -15.88
N TYR A 510 -1.04 25.70 -16.40
CA TYR A 510 -1.21 24.29 -16.75
C TYR A 510 -0.35 23.84 -17.93
N LEU A 511 0.12 24.73 -18.77
CA LEU A 511 1.03 24.38 -19.87
C LEU A 511 2.44 24.02 -19.38
N LEU A 512 2.89 24.55 -18.24
CA LEU A 512 4.13 24.16 -17.56
C LEU A 512 3.82 23.06 -16.51
N GLU A 513 3.45 21.89 -16.98
CA GLU A 513 3.06 20.75 -16.14
C GLU A 513 4.22 20.22 -15.28
N PRO A 514 3.95 19.61 -14.12
CA PRO A 514 4.99 19.00 -13.27
C PRO A 514 5.88 17.99 -14.00
N ASN A 515 5.31 17.21 -14.93
CA ASN A 515 6.06 16.25 -15.75
C ASN A 515 7.01 16.96 -16.70
N LEU A 516 6.58 18.08 -17.29
CA LEU A 516 7.40 18.89 -18.17
C LEU A 516 8.54 19.57 -17.39
N ILE A 517 8.26 20.10 -16.19
CA ILE A 517 9.29 20.64 -15.28
C ILE A 517 10.36 19.57 -14.98
N GLN A 518 9.94 18.34 -14.65
CA GLN A 518 10.89 17.26 -14.42
C GLN A 518 11.72 16.90 -15.65
N ALA A 519 11.12 16.91 -16.83
CA ALA A 519 11.83 16.65 -18.08
C ALA A 519 12.87 17.74 -18.38
N ILE A 520 12.53 19.03 -18.15
CA ILE A 520 13.45 20.15 -18.27
C ILE A 520 14.64 20.00 -17.32
N VAL A 521 14.37 19.70 -16.04
CA VAL A 521 15.41 19.51 -15.02
C VAL A 521 16.34 18.35 -15.37
N ARG A 522 15.80 17.22 -15.85
CA ARG A 522 16.59 16.06 -16.27
C ARG A 522 17.47 16.35 -17.46
N LYS A 523 16.93 17.04 -18.46
CA LYS A 523 17.66 17.34 -19.70
C LYS A 523 18.66 18.49 -19.52
N LYS A 524 18.48 19.31 -18.48
CA LYS A 524 19.32 20.49 -18.20
C LYS A 524 19.39 21.43 -19.40
N ALA A 525 18.27 21.56 -20.13
CA ALA A 525 18.18 22.27 -21.39
C ALA A 525 18.60 23.74 -21.23
N ARG A 526 19.62 24.17 -21.99
CA ARG A 526 20.25 25.50 -21.93
C ARG A 526 19.94 26.37 -23.12
N ASN A 527 19.25 25.85 -24.11
CA ASN A 527 18.87 26.58 -25.33
C ASN A 527 17.52 26.05 -25.84
N PHE A 528 16.97 26.78 -26.83
CA PHE A 528 15.68 26.46 -27.43
C PHE A 528 15.65 25.12 -28.15
N GLN A 529 16.76 24.72 -28.77
CA GLN A 529 16.85 23.45 -29.48
C GLN A 529 16.73 22.30 -28.52
N GLU A 530 17.44 22.34 -27.40
CA GLU A 530 17.38 21.32 -26.35
C GLU A 530 15.99 21.26 -25.67
N LEU A 531 15.30 22.42 -25.55
CA LEU A 531 13.92 22.45 -25.04
C LEU A 531 12.94 21.81 -26.03
N SER A 532 13.12 22.06 -27.34
CA SER A 532 12.22 21.51 -28.38
C SER A 532 12.28 19.99 -28.49
N GLU A 533 13.39 19.39 -28.07
CA GLU A 533 13.56 17.93 -28.03
C GLU A 533 12.90 17.25 -26.78
N ILE A 534 12.37 18.05 -25.85
CA ILE A 534 11.65 17.52 -24.68
C ILE A 534 10.21 17.19 -25.08
N GLU A 535 9.82 15.95 -24.88
CA GLU A 535 8.45 15.51 -25.14
C GLU A 535 7.44 16.37 -24.38
N GLY A 536 6.49 16.96 -25.10
CA GLY A 536 5.50 17.87 -24.54
C GLY A 536 5.90 19.36 -24.57
N PHE A 537 7.09 19.72 -25.08
CA PHE A 537 7.51 21.09 -25.30
C PHE A 537 7.31 21.45 -26.78
N ASN A 538 6.25 22.19 -27.10
CA ASN A 538 5.90 22.60 -28.44
C ASN A 538 6.19 24.08 -28.69
N ASP A 539 6.06 24.53 -29.95
CA ASP A 539 6.34 25.92 -30.38
C ASP A 539 5.52 26.97 -29.62
N ALA A 540 4.29 26.63 -29.20
CA ALA A 540 3.45 27.51 -28.40
C ALA A 540 4.05 27.73 -27.00
N LYS A 541 4.56 26.68 -26.37
CA LYS A 541 5.21 26.73 -25.05
C LYS A 541 6.57 27.42 -25.12
N LEU A 542 7.31 27.20 -26.20
CA LEU A 542 8.57 27.92 -26.46
C LEU A 542 8.36 29.44 -26.53
N LYS A 543 7.32 29.89 -27.23
CA LYS A 543 6.99 31.33 -27.33
C LYS A 543 6.47 31.92 -26.01
N LEU A 544 5.75 31.15 -25.21
CA LEU A 544 5.10 31.60 -23.97
C LEU A 544 6.08 31.77 -22.81
N PHE A 545 6.96 30.79 -22.58
CA PHE A 545 7.86 30.78 -21.42
C PHE A 545 9.24 30.15 -21.70
N GLY A 546 9.56 29.83 -22.96
CA GLY A 546 10.85 29.24 -23.32
C GLY A 546 12.05 30.12 -22.94
N ASN A 547 11.94 31.44 -23.08
CA ASN A 547 12.98 32.39 -22.69
C ASN A 547 13.30 32.31 -21.19
N GLU A 548 12.27 32.33 -20.33
CA GLU A 548 12.43 32.27 -18.90
C GLU A 548 13.00 30.92 -18.46
N VAL A 549 12.57 29.82 -19.07
CA VAL A 549 13.09 28.49 -18.78
C VAL A 549 14.57 28.37 -19.14
N VAL A 550 14.97 28.84 -20.33
CA VAL A 550 16.38 28.84 -20.76
C VAL A 550 17.23 29.71 -19.84
N ARG A 551 16.75 30.91 -19.49
CA ARG A 551 17.44 31.82 -18.57
C ARG A 551 17.67 31.15 -17.21
N LEU A 552 16.63 30.61 -16.58
CA LEU A 552 16.73 29.93 -15.29
C LEU A 552 17.68 28.72 -15.36
N SER A 553 17.62 27.95 -16.44
CA SER A 553 18.52 26.81 -16.63
C SER A 553 19.98 27.27 -16.79
N GLN A 554 20.24 28.29 -17.53
CA GLN A 554 21.59 28.84 -17.70
C GLN A 554 22.14 29.43 -16.39
N GLU A 555 21.36 30.25 -15.68
CA GLU A 555 21.75 30.88 -14.42
C GLU A 555 22.07 29.87 -13.32
N ILE A 556 21.20 28.86 -13.16
CA ILE A 556 21.30 27.90 -12.06
C ILE A 556 22.30 26.77 -12.36
N MET A 557 22.42 26.38 -13.62
CA MET A 557 23.31 25.30 -14.07
C MET A 557 24.68 25.76 -14.50
N ALA A 558 24.99 27.07 -14.45
CA ALA A 558 26.33 27.59 -14.69
C ALA A 558 27.33 27.03 -13.67
N LEU A 559 28.52 26.63 -14.16
CA LEU A 559 29.62 26.22 -13.28
C LEU A 559 30.11 27.44 -12.49
N THR A 560 30.38 27.26 -11.19
CA THR A 560 31.07 28.29 -10.41
C THR A 560 32.53 28.42 -10.89
N PRO A 561 33.19 29.58 -10.70
CA PRO A 561 34.61 29.74 -11.06
C PRO A 561 35.52 28.66 -10.46
N GLU A 562 35.23 28.17 -9.24
CA GLU A 562 35.98 27.11 -8.57
C GLU A 562 35.80 25.73 -9.22
N GLU A 563 34.67 25.45 -9.81
CA GLU A 563 34.39 24.15 -10.47
C GLU A 563 34.96 24.15 -11.93
N GLN A 564 35.18 25.29 -12.53
CA GLN A 564 35.86 25.39 -13.85
C GLN A 564 37.34 25.00 -13.76
N PHE A 565 37.97 25.17 -12.61
CA PHE A 565 39.37 24.78 -12.36
C PHE A 565 39.57 23.28 -12.04
N LEU A 566 38.52 22.53 -11.79
CA LEU A 566 38.57 21.10 -11.40
C LEU A 566 38.27 20.12 -12.55
N GLN A 567 38.04 20.60 -13.78
CA GLN A 567 37.90 19.71 -14.93
C GLN A 567 39.31 19.31 -15.42
N PRO A 568 39.63 18.01 -15.51
CA PRO A 568 40.87 17.56 -16.14
C PRO A 568 40.83 17.90 -17.64
N THR A 569 41.86 18.59 -18.11
CA THR A 569 42.15 18.87 -19.52
C THR A 569 42.31 17.60 -20.33
#